data_c6895d709b5dc8bceb4d97963f8a227c
#
_entry.id   c6895d709b5dc8bceb4d97963f8a227c
#
_cell.length_a   1.000
_cell.length_b   1.000
_cell.length_c   1.000
_cell.angle_alpha   90.00
_cell.angle_beta   90.00
_cell.angle_gamma   90.00
#
_symmetry.space_group_name_H-M   'P 1'
#
loop_
_entity.id
_entity.type
_entity.pdbx_description
1 polymer ?
#
loop_
_entity_poly.entity_id
_entity_poly.type
_entity_poly.pdbx_seq_one_letter_code
_entity_poly.pdbx_strand_id
1 'polypeptide(L)'
;LHQRVRRQRQMCIRDSIATQALVEKKLAKENINKQDLGREKFINKVWEWKNEYGDIIINQLKKLGCSCDWSRNAFTMDENLSKSVIKVFVEMYNKGLIYKSRKLVNWDTVLKTAISDLEVDQREVNSKLYYIKYPIEDTEDFITIATTRPETMLGDTAVAVHPKDKRFKKYLGKNVILPLTTRKVKIIADEYADPEQGTGAVKITPAHDFNDYDVGKRNKLEIINIFTDDGKINHNAPSAYQGLDRFEARKRILNDLGDLFVKEEKIKNKVPYGDRSNSVIEPYLTCLLYTSDA
;
A
#
# COMPACT_ATOMS: atom_id res chain seq x y z
N LEU A 1 12.59 19.02 -23.91
CA LEU A 1 12.48 18.33 -22.59
C LEU A 1 12.11 19.31 -21.47
N HIS A 2 12.78 20.47 -21.34
CA HIS A 2 12.50 21.45 -20.27
C HIS A 2 11.07 22.05 -20.31
N GLN A 3 10.46 22.22 -21.47
CA GLN A 3 9.09 22.73 -21.58
C GLN A 3 8.03 21.72 -21.10
N ARG A 4 8.24 20.40 -21.33
CA ARG A 4 7.33 19.35 -20.86
C ARG A 4 7.35 19.23 -19.33
N VAL A 5 8.51 19.29 -18.71
CA VAL A 5 8.67 19.22 -17.26
C VAL A 5 8.03 20.45 -16.57
N ARG A 6 8.11 21.64 -17.16
CA ARG A 6 7.45 22.84 -16.61
C ARG A 6 5.93 22.80 -16.72
N ARG A 7 5.37 22.23 -17.82
CA ARG A 7 3.91 22.01 -17.94
C ARG A 7 3.40 21.02 -16.91
N GLN A 8 4.10 19.92 -16.66
CA GLN A 8 3.75 18.95 -15.62
C GLN A 8 3.80 19.56 -14.21
N ARG A 9 4.80 20.39 -13.89
CA ARG A 9 4.86 21.11 -12.62
C ARG A 9 3.67 22.07 -12.45
N GLN A 10 3.24 22.74 -13.48
CA GLN A 10 2.10 23.65 -13.44
C GLN A 10 0.79 22.90 -13.15
N MET A 11 0.55 21.77 -13.79
CA MET A 11 -0.57 20.88 -13.50
C MET A 11 -0.53 20.37 -12.05
N CYS A 12 0.62 19.90 -11.57
CA CYS A 12 0.76 19.40 -10.21
C CYS A 12 0.54 20.44 -9.12
N ILE A 13 0.92 21.70 -9.33
CA ILE A 13 0.79 22.75 -8.30
C ILE A 13 -0.65 23.25 -8.19
N ARG A 14 -1.36 23.39 -9.30
CA ARG A 14 -2.69 24.01 -9.33
C ARG A 14 -3.83 22.98 -9.26
N ASP A 15 -3.68 21.88 -9.99
CA ASP A 15 -4.76 20.98 -10.37
C ASP A 15 -4.63 19.59 -9.74
N SER A 16 -3.68 19.38 -8.81
CA SER A 16 -3.41 18.08 -8.23
C SER A 16 -3.90 17.92 -6.80
N ILE A 17 -3.82 16.68 -6.28
CA ILE A 17 -4.05 16.34 -4.87
C ILE A 17 -3.18 17.17 -3.90
N ALA A 18 -2.08 17.76 -4.36
CA ALA A 18 -1.25 18.66 -3.55
C ALA A 18 -2.03 19.89 -3.05
N THR A 19 -2.92 20.46 -3.87
CA THR A 19 -3.81 21.56 -3.47
C THR A 19 -4.74 21.09 -2.34
N GLN A 20 -5.31 19.91 -2.47
CA GLN A 20 -6.17 19.33 -1.46
C GLN A 20 -5.43 19.11 -0.13
N ALA A 21 -4.22 18.54 -0.18
CA ALA A 21 -3.38 18.33 0.99
C ALA A 21 -2.98 19.65 1.70
N LEU A 22 -2.76 20.72 0.93
CA LEU A 22 -2.48 22.07 1.50
C LEU A 22 -3.70 22.64 2.23
N VAL A 23 -4.90 22.47 1.67
CA VAL A 23 -6.15 22.90 2.32
C VAL A 23 -6.38 22.07 3.60
N GLU A 24 -6.15 20.76 3.58
CA GLU A 24 -6.22 19.92 4.77
C GLU A 24 -5.26 20.39 5.86
N LYS A 25 -4.00 20.68 5.51
CA LYS A 25 -3.01 21.23 6.44
C LYS A 25 -3.42 22.60 7.01
N LYS A 26 -4.06 23.47 6.21
CA LYS A 26 -4.58 24.76 6.69
C LYS A 26 -5.70 24.55 7.69
N LEU A 27 -6.69 23.71 7.36
CA LEU A 27 -7.81 23.38 8.24
C LEU A 27 -7.35 22.73 9.56
N ALA A 28 -6.35 21.83 9.49
CA ALA A 28 -5.78 21.20 10.68
C ALA A 28 -5.13 22.21 11.65
N LYS A 29 -4.52 23.31 11.14
CA LYS A 29 -4.02 24.41 11.98
C LYS A 29 -5.14 25.18 12.68
N GLU A 30 -6.33 25.17 12.11
CA GLU A 30 -7.55 25.77 12.67
C GLU A 30 -8.33 24.77 13.54
N ASN A 31 -7.75 23.58 13.83
CA ASN A 31 -8.37 22.46 14.54
C ASN A 31 -9.65 21.93 13.88
N ILE A 32 -9.77 22.05 12.56
CA ILE A 32 -10.90 21.57 11.78
C ILE A 32 -10.46 20.27 11.06
N ASN A 33 -11.16 19.17 11.33
CA ASN A 33 -10.94 17.93 10.63
C ASN A 33 -11.81 17.89 9.35
N LYS A 34 -11.22 17.44 8.25
CA LYS A 34 -11.90 17.25 6.96
C LYS A 34 -13.14 16.36 7.06
N GLN A 35 -13.08 15.29 7.88
CA GLN A 35 -14.19 14.37 8.08
C GLN A 35 -15.38 15.05 8.77
N ASP A 36 -15.10 15.88 9.78
CA ASP A 36 -16.13 16.61 10.54
C ASP A 36 -16.78 17.71 9.69
N LEU A 37 -16.00 18.29 8.77
CA LEU A 37 -16.49 19.30 7.86
C LEU A 37 -17.47 18.75 6.82
N GLY A 38 -17.27 17.49 6.40
CA GLY A 38 -18.02 16.83 5.34
C GLY A 38 -17.57 17.22 3.93
N ARG A 39 -17.94 16.37 2.94
CA ARG A 39 -17.41 16.47 1.56
C ARG A 39 -17.71 17.81 0.89
N GLU A 40 -18.95 18.28 0.95
CA GLU A 40 -19.36 19.51 0.23
C GLU A 40 -18.65 20.76 0.75
N LYS A 41 -18.62 20.93 2.07
CA LYS A 41 -17.94 22.07 2.69
C LYS A 41 -16.43 22.02 2.44
N PHE A 42 -15.84 20.82 2.46
CA PHE A 42 -14.43 20.66 2.15
C PHE A 42 -14.12 21.03 0.69
N ILE A 43 -14.93 20.59 -0.27
CA ILE A 43 -14.79 20.96 -1.69
C ILE A 43 -14.88 22.48 -1.85
N ASN A 44 -15.82 23.15 -1.19
CA ASN A 44 -15.93 24.61 -1.23
C ASN A 44 -14.64 25.28 -0.72
N LYS A 45 -14.04 24.78 0.35
CA LYS A 45 -12.75 25.30 0.85
C LYS A 45 -11.61 25.10 -0.14
N VAL A 46 -11.61 23.99 -0.88
CA VAL A 46 -10.63 23.77 -1.96
C VAL A 46 -10.85 24.75 -3.12
N TRP A 47 -12.10 25.05 -3.50
CA TRP A 47 -12.42 26.06 -4.50
C TRP A 47 -12.07 27.46 -4.06
N GLU A 48 -12.32 27.85 -2.80
CA GLU A 48 -11.87 29.12 -2.22
C GLU A 48 -10.35 29.27 -2.37
N TRP A 49 -9.58 28.25 -1.96
CA TRP A 49 -8.13 28.22 -2.11
C TRP A 49 -7.69 28.36 -3.57
N LYS A 50 -8.30 27.59 -4.48
CA LYS A 50 -7.99 27.66 -5.92
C LYS A 50 -8.25 29.06 -6.48
N ASN A 51 -9.33 29.72 -6.10
CA ASN A 51 -9.66 31.07 -6.58
C ASN A 51 -8.69 32.11 -6.01
N GLU A 52 -8.23 31.94 -4.77
CA GLU A 52 -7.28 32.87 -4.14
C GLU A 52 -5.85 32.73 -4.71
N TYR A 53 -5.38 31.50 -4.90
CA TYR A 53 -3.99 31.22 -5.22
C TYR A 53 -3.74 30.74 -6.66
N GLY A 54 -4.77 30.30 -7.38
CA GLY A 54 -4.62 29.64 -8.68
C GLY A 54 -3.99 30.52 -9.78
N ASP A 55 -4.18 31.84 -9.72
CA ASP A 55 -3.66 32.76 -10.72
C ASP A 55 -2.27 33.34 -10.38
N ILE A 56 -1.75 33.04 -9.19
CA ILE A 56 -0.42 33.54 -8.78
C ILE A 56 0.66 33.05 -9.74
N ILE A 57 0.65 31.74 -10.07
CA ILE A 57 1.64 31.13 -10.98
C ILE A 57 1.53 31.70 -12.40
N ILE A 58 0.32 31.99 -12.87
CA ILE A 58 0.07 32.63 -14.17
C ILE A 58 0.71 34.02 -14.21
N ASN A 59 0.46 34.81 -13.16
CA ASN A 59 1.02 36.15 -13.04
C ASN A 59 2.55 36.14 -12.91
N GLN A 60 3.12 35.17 -12.20
CA GLN A 60 4.57 34.99 -12.12
C GLN A 60 5.17 34.65 -13.50
N LEU A 61 4.55 33.73 -14.25
CA LEU A 61 4.99 33.38 -15.61
C LEU A 61 4.92 34.54 -16.58
N LYS A 62 3.85 35.39 -16.50
CA LYS A 62 3.75 36.61 -17.28
C LYS A 62 4.89 37.58 -16.95
N LYS A 63 5.19 37.78 -15.66
CA LYS A 63 6.32 38.64 -15.22
C LYS A 63 7.69 38.09 -15.68
N LEU A 64 7.83 36.78 -15.80
CA LEU A 64 9.06 36.16 -16.33
C LEU A 64 9.15 36.22 -17.86
N GLY A 65 8.20 36.88 -18.54
CA GLY A 65 8.21 37.02 -20.00
C GLY A 65 7.93 35.70 -20.76
N CYS A 66 7.25 34.75 -20.13
CA CYS A 66 6.90 33.49 -20.84
C CYS A 66 5.92 33.78 -21.96
N SER A 67 6.27 33.38 -23.20
CA SER A 67 5.42 33.49 -24.39
C SER A 67 4.41 32.36 -24.44
N CYS A 68 3.28 32.53 -23.77
CA CYS A 68 2.14 31.61 -23.83
C CYS A 68 0.92 32.33 -24.35
N ASP A 69 0.00 31.60 -24.98
CA ASP A 69 -1.31 32.16 -25.30
C ASP A 69 -2.19 32.17 -24.04
N TRP A 70 -2.17 33.27 -23.34
CA TRP A 70 -2.89 33.45 -22.06
C TRP A 70 -4.42 33.49 -22.27
N SER A 71 -4.91 33.75 -23.49
CA SER A 71 -6.35 33.75 -23.80
C SER A 71 -6.94 32.32 -23.77
N ARG A 72 -6.09 31.30 -23.96
CA ARG A 72 -6.46 29.88 -23.89
C ARG A 72 -6.05 29.22 -22.56
N ASN A 73 -5.92 30.01 -21.52
CA ASN A 73 -5.71 29.45 -20.19
C ASN A 73 -6.94 28.65 -19.76
N ALA A 74 -6.72 27.38 -19.39
CA ALA A 74 -7.78 26.47 -18.96
C ALA A 74 -7.39 25.78 -17.64
N PHE A 75 -8.38 25.47 -16.84
CA PHE A 75 -8.24 24.66 -15.63
C PHE A 75 -8.81 23.26 -15.91
N THR A 76 -8.14 22.22 -15.42
CA THR A 76 -8.50 20.82 -15.74
C THR A 76 -9.92 20.43 -15.35
N MET A 77 -10.52 21.14 -14.38
CA MET A 77 -11.89 20.92 -13.93
C MET A 77 -12.90 21.93 -14.53
N ASP A 78 -12.51 22.72 -15.53
CA ASP A 78 -13.44 23.55 -16.28
C ASP A 78 -14.50 22.68 -16.97
N GLU A 79 -15.69 23.23 -17.14
CA GLU A 79 -16.87 22.50 -17.62
C GLU A 79 -16.63 21.79 -18.96
N ASN A 80 -15.98 22.45 -19.93
CA ASN A 80 -15.69 21.86 -21.24
C ASN A 80 -14.70 20.70 -21.14
N LEU A 81 -13.67 20.82 -20.30
CA LEU A 81 -12.70 19.75 -20.07
C LEU A 81 -13.34 18.58 -19.32
N SER A 82 -14.17 18.86 -18.33
CA SER A 82 -14.92 17.85 -17.58
C SER A 82 -15.84 17.04 -18.49
N LYS A 83 -16.57 17.71 -19.41
CA LYS A 83 -17.40 17.03 -20.41
C LYS A 83 -16.56 16.13 -21.34
N SER A 84 -15.40 16.60 -21.76
CA SER A 84 -14.48 15.83 -22.61
C SER A 84 -13.95 14.59 -21.90
N VAL A 85 -13.57 14.72 -20.62
CA VAL A 85 -13.11 13.59 -19.77
C VAL A 85 -14.22 12.55 -19.64
N ILE A 86 -15.45 12.97 -19.32
CA ILE A 86 -16.59 12.05 -19.19
C ILE A 86 -16.86 11.33 -20.52
N LYS A 87 -16.85 12.04 -21.64
CA LYS A 87 -17.05 11.46 -22.96
C LYS A 87 -16.04 10.38 -23.26
N VAL A 88 -14.73 10.67 -23.08
CA VAL A 88 -13.64 9.72 -23.32
C VAL A 88 -13.75 8.53 -22.38
N PHE A 89 -14.06 8.75 -21.11
CA PHE A 89 -14.25 7.67 -20.14
C PHE A 89 -15.37 6.70 -20.58
N VAL A 90 -16.53 7.23 -20.98
CA VAL A 90 -17.65 6.41 -21.44
C VAL A 90 -17.29 5.64 -22.72
N GLU A 91 -16.61 6.27 -23.67
CA GLU A 91 -16.16 5.59 -24.89
C GLU A 91 -15.17 4.46 -24.59
N MET A 92 -14.21 4.68 -23.69
CA MET A 92 -13.26 3.64 -23.27
C MET A 92 -13.94 2.50 -22.54
N TYR A 93 -14.90 2.79 -21.65
CA TYR A 93 -15.69 1.78 -20.96
C TYR A 93 -16.50 0.92 -21.95
N ASN A 94 -17.18 1.55 -22.91
CA ASN A 94 -17.96 0.84 -23.93
C ASN A 94 -17.11 -0.03 -24.87
N LYS A 95 -15.84 0.31 -25.05
CA LYS A 95 -14.85 -0.49 -25.78
C LYS A 95 -14.21 -1.60 -24.93
N GLY A 96 -14.58 -1.73 -23.65
CA GLY A 96 -13.97 -2.70 -22.72
C GLY A 96 -12.52 -2.38 -22.32
N LEU A 97 -12.06 -1.16 -22.58
CA LEU A 97 -10.69 -0.73 -22.24
C LEU A 97 -10.52 -0.31 -20.78
N ILE A 98 -11.63 -0.05 -20.09
CA ILE A 98 -11.64 0.28 -18.65
C ILE A 98 -12.45 -0.79 -17.93
N TYR A 99 -11.89 -1.32 -16.85
CA TYR A 99 -12.56 -2.28 -15.99
C TYR A 99 -12.29 -2.00 -14.50
N LYS A 100 -13.19 -2.45 -13.65
CA LYS A 100 -13.06 -2.35 -12.20
C LYS A 100 -12.54 -3.67 -11.64
N SER A 101 -11.49 -3.62 -10.84
CA SER A 101 -10.89 -4.83 -10.23
C SER A 101 -10.30 -4.52 -8.86
N ARG A 102 -10.21 -5.58 -8.04
CA ARG A 102 -9.46 -5.53 -6.78
C ARG A 102 -8.03 -6.00 -7.04
N LYS A 103 -7.09 -5.14 -6.75
CA LYS A 103 -5.64 -5.44 -6.82
C LYS A 103 -4.93 -4.86 -5.61
N LEU A 104 -3.75 -5.38 -5.34
CA LEU A 104 -2.86 -4.82 -4.34
C LEU A 104 -2.24 -3.53 -4.90
N VAL A 105 -2.24 -2.48 -4.12
CA VAL A 105 -1.70 -1.15 -4.50
C VAL A 105 -0.87 -0.57 -3.37
N ASN A 106 -0.02 0.40 -3.69
CA ASN A 106 0.62 1.23 -2.69
C ASN A 106 -0.43 2.12 -2.02
N TRP A 107 -0.57 2.00 -0.71
CA TRP A 107 -1.58 2.71 0.07
C TRP A 107 -0.95 3.58 1.14
N ASP A 108 -1.31 4.85 1.14
CA ASP A 108 -0.93 5.79 2.18
C ASP A 108 -1.97 5.74 3.31
N THR A 109 -1.56 5.23 4.47
CA THR A 109 -2.46 5.04 5.63
C THR A 109 -2.82 6.34 6.35
N VAL A 110 -2.04 7.41 6.15
CA VAL A 110 -2.31 8.75 6.72
C VAL A 110 -3.28 9.51 5.84
N LEU A 111 -3.03 9.54 4.52
CA LEU A 111 -3.89 10.19 3.55
C LEU A 111 -5.12 9.35 3.18
N LYS A 112 -5.11 8.04 3.53
CA LYS A 112 -6.15 7.06 3.22
C LYS A 112 -6.47 6.99 1.73
N THR A 113 -5.42 6.89 0.92
CA THR A 113 -5.52 6.85 -0.54
C THR A 113 -4.46 5.96 -1.16
N ALA A 114 -4.78 5.41 -2.34
CA ALA A 114 -3.78 4.81 -3.20
C ALA A 114 -2.83 5.89 -3.73
N ILE A 115 -1.57 5.56 -3.86
CA ILE A 115 -0.54 6.42 -4.46
C ILE A 115 0.17 5.68 -5.59
N SER A 116 0.68 6.46 -6.55
CA SER A 116 1.48 5.96 -7.67
C SER A 116 2.85 5.47 -7.20
N ASP A 117 3.44 4.51 -7.91
CA ASP A 117 4.82 4.05 -7.67
C ASP A 117 5.83 5.20 -7.76
N LEU A 118 5.55 6.23 -8.57
CA LEU A 118 6.39 7.44 -8.69
C LEU A 118 6.36 8.34 -7.45
N GLU A 119 5.39 8.15 -6.56
CA GLU A 119 5.21 8.89 -5.31
C GLU A 119 5.74 8.09 -4.10
N VAL A 120 6.33 6.92 -4.36
CA VAL A 120 6.93 6.05 -3.32
C VAL A 120 8.44 6.24 -3.30
N ASP A 121 8.93 6.72 -2.17
CA ASP A 121 10.36 6.93 -1.90
C ASP A 121 10.92 5.73 -1.11
N GLN A 122 11.85 4.98 -1.71
CA GLN A 122 12.49 3.83 -1.09
C GLN A 122 13.64 4.30 -0.20
N ARG A 123 13.48 4.17 1.12
CA ARG A 123 14.49 4.60 2.09
C ARG A 123 15.15 3.41 2.77
N GLU A 124 16.48 3.44 2.82
CA GLU A 124 17.25 2.49 3.62
C GLU A 124 17.13 2.84 5.10
N VAL A 125 16.62 1.91 5.90
CA VAL A 125 16.44 2.06 7.34
C VAL A 125 17.07 0.89 8.10
N ASN A 126 17.50 1.16 9.32
CA ASN A 126 17.88 0.10 10.24
C ASN A 126 16.61 -0.64 10.67
N SER A 127 16.56 -1.91 10.38
CA SER A 127 15.42 -2.80 10.65
C SER A 127 15.88 -4.07 11.36
N LYS A 128 14.96 -4.96 11.63
CA LYS A 128 15.23 -6.26 12.25
C LYS A 128 14.58 -7.35 11.42
N LEU A 129 15.25 -8.48 11.31
CA LEU A 129 14.72 -9.72 10.78
C LEU A 129 14.39 -10.62 11.98
N TYR A 130 13.16 -11.08 12.07
CA TYR A 130 12.63 -11.88 13.17
C TYR A 130 12.47 -13.32 12.74
N TYR A 131 12.97 -14.25 13.55
CA TYR A 131 12.88 -15.70 13.32
C TYR A 131 11.81 -16.29 14.22
N ILE A 132 10.80 -16.93 13.62
CA ILE A 132 9.59 -17.41 14.31
C ILE A 132 9.34 -18.87 13.90
N LYS A 133 9.08 -19.75 14.88
CA LYS A 133 8.70 -21.16 14.67
C LYS A 133 7.22 -21.26 14.35
N TYR A 134 6.92 -21.97 13.27
CA TYR A 134 5.57 -22.38 12.90
C TYR A 134 5.46 -23.88 13.14
N PRO A 135 4.74 -24.33 14.19
CA PRO A 135 4.60 -25.77 14.48
C PRO A 135 3.90 -26.50 13.32
N ILE A 136 4.38 -27.67 12.99
CA ILE A 136 3.78 -28.53 11.96
C ILE A 136 2.70 -29.37 12.64
N GLU A 137 1.50 -29.37 12.05
CA GLU A 137 0.35 -30.14 12.53
C GLU A 137 0.69 -31.61 12.69
N ASP A 138 0.22 -32.21 13.78
CA ASP A 138 0.38 -33.64 14.16
C ASP A 138 1.84 -34.13 14.26
N THR A 139 2.77 -33.21 14.55
CA THR A 139 4.18 -33.51 14.80
C THR A 139 4.76 -32.61 15.89
N GLU A 140 5.94 -32.95 16.42
CA GLU A 140 6.71 -32.08 17.30
C GLU A 140 7.67 -31.17 16.49
N ASP A 141 7.68 -31.29 15.17
CA ASP A 141 8.53 -30.54 14.27
C ASP A 141 7.97 -29.10 14.06
N PHE A 142 8.83 -28.19 13.62
CA PHE A 142 8.44 -26.82 13.24
C PHE A 142 9.22 -26.35 12.01
N ILE A 143 8.67 -25.37 11.32
CA ILE A 143 9.38 -24.61 10.29
C ILE A 143 9.69 -23.22 10.84
N THR A 144 10.95 -22.80 10.78
CA THR A 144 11.33 -21.44 11.14
C THR A 144 11.19 -20.50 9.95
N ILE A 145 10.45 -19.43 10.14
CA ILE A 145 10.26 -18.35 9.17
C ILE A 145 11.09 -17.14 9.58
N ALA A 146 11.70 -16.46 8.62
CA ALA A 146 12.37 -15.19 8.81
C ALA A 146 11.55 -14.06 8.17
N THR A 147 11.17 -13.02 8.93
CA THR A 147 10.36 -11.91 8.44
C THR A 147 10.76 -10.58 9.05
N THR A 148 10.65 -9.50 8.29
CA THR A 148 10.79 -8.13 8.78
C THR A 148 9.46 -7.56 9.33
N ARG A 149 8.35 -8.26 9.05
CA ARG A 149 6.98 -7.80 9.33
C ARG A 149 6.17 -8.88 10.08
N PRO A 150 6.51 -9.16 11.35
CA PRO A 150 5.80 -10.20 12.12
C PRO A 150 4.30 -9.90 12.31
N GLU A 151 3.87 -8.63 12.28
CA GLU A 151 2.46 -8.27 12.39
C GLU A 151 1.61 -8.83 11.25
N THR A 152 2.16 -8.95 10.03
CA THR A 152 1.41 -9.49 8.88
C THR A 152 1.21 -10.99 8.95
N MET A 153 1.94 -11.69 9.81
CA MET A 153 1.79 -13.12 10.07
C MET A 153 0.33 -13.52 10.35
N LEU A 154 -0.42 -12.67 11.02
CA LEU A 154 -1.83 -12.93 11.32
C LEU A 154 -2.71 -13.08 10.06
N GLY A 155 -2.22 -12.66 8.89
CA GLY A 155 -2.87 -12.79 7.59
C GLY A 155 -2.26 -13.86 6.68
N ASP A 156 -1.32 -14.68 7.17
CA ASP A 156 -0.68 -15.71 6.35
C ASP A 156 -1.68 -16.76 5.87
N THR A 157 -1.50 -17.23 4.65
CA THR A 157 -2.36 -18.23 4.01
C THR A 157 -1.59 -19.46 3.51
N ALA A 158 -0.26 -19.39 3.49
CA ALA A 158 0.61 -20.51 3.23
C ALA A 158 2.03 -20.25 3.78
N VAL A 159 2.82 -21.32 3.82
CA VAL A 159 4.28 -21.28 3.92
C VAL A 159 4.84 -21.87 2.63
N ALA A 160 5.62 -21.07 1.89
CA ALA A 160 6.27 -21.53 0.67
C ALA A 160 7.67 -22.07 0.97
N VAL A 161 8.03 -23.16 0.33
CA VAL A 161 9.37 -23.75 0.32
C VAL A 161 9.76 -24.10 -1.11
N HIS A 162 11.05 -24.04 -1.43
CA HIS A 162 11.50 -24.34 -2.78
C HIS A 162 11.28 -25.83 -3.12
N PRO A 163 10.77 -26.18 -4.32
CA PRO A 163 10.47 -27.58 -4.70
C PRO A 163 11.66 -28.52 -4.62
N LYS A 164 12.88 -28.01 -4.83
CA LYS A 164 14.13 -28.77 -4.80
C LYS A 164 14.80 -28.83 -3.42
N ASP A 165 14.24 -28.11 -2.42
CA ASP A 165 14.82 -28.09 -1.08
C ASP A 165 14.50 -29.40 -0.32
N LYS A 166 15.53 -30.21 -0.15
CA LYS A 166 15.41 -31.53 0.51
C LYS A 166 15.01 -31.43 1.99
N ARG A 167 15.32 -30.31 2.65
CA ARG A 167 15.01 -30.08 4.08
C ARG A 167 13.51 -30.13 4.36
N PHE A 168 12.71 -29.63 3.42
CA PHE A 168 11.27 -29.45 3.59
C PHE A 168 10.43 -30.46 2.79
N LYS A 169 11.05 -31.33 1.98
CA LYS A 169 10.34 -32.27 1.09
C LYS A 169 9.32 -33.14 1.84
N LYS A 170 9.65 -33.57 3.06
CA LYS A 170 8.76 -34.44 3.88
C LYS A 170 7.54 -33.69 4.44
N TYR A 171 7.54 -32.34 4.37
CA TYR A 171 6.48 -31.53 4.92
C TYR A 171 5.57 -30.93 3.84
N LEU A 172 5.91 -31.07 2.56
CA LEU A 172 5.08 -30.56 1.46
C LEU A 172 3.64 -31.11 1.55
N GLY A 173 2.68 -30.21 1.46
CA GLY A 173 1.25 -30.53 1.55
C GLY A 173 0.71 -30.69 2.98
N LYS A 174 1.58 -30.76 3.99
CA LYS A 174 1.17 -30.70 5.40
C LYS A 174 0.74 -29.29 5.78
N ASN A 175 0.11 -29.16 6.94
CA ASN A 175 -0.25 -27.88 7.51
C ASN A 175 0.75 -27.46 8.59
N VAL A 176 0.92 -26.15 8.76
CA VAL A 176 1.48 -25.55 9.96
C VAL A 176 0.38 -24.84 10.74
N ILE A 177 0.53 -24.80 12.04
CA ILE A 177 -0.34 -24.02 12.94
C ILE A 177 0.21 -22.60 12.96
N LEU A 178 -0.60 -21.65 12.54
CA LEU A 178 -0.19 -20.25 12.50
C LEU A 178 -0.09 -19.71 13.93
N PRO A 179 1.08 -19.23 14.37
CA PRO A 179 1.27 -18.72 15.74
C PRO A 179 0.23 -17.68 16.15
N LEU A 180 -0.15 -17.68 17.42
CA LEU A 180 -1.13 -16.75 18.01
C LEU A 180 -2.53 -16.80 17.41
N THR A 181 -2.82 -17.84 16.59
CA THR A 181 -4.13 -18.09 15.99
C THR A 181 -4.52 -19.56 16.11
N THR A 182 -5.75 -19.89 15.73
CA THR A 182 -6.20 -21.29 15.58
C THR A 182 -6.14 -21.78 14.13
N ARG A 183 -5.65 -20.94 13.21
CA ARG A 183 -5.64 -21.22 11.79
C ARG A 183 -4.49 -22.17 11.42
N LYS A 184 -4.80 -23.01 10.45
CA LYS A 184 -3.85 -23.93 9.83
C LYS A 184 -3.62 -23.47 8.39
N VAL A 185 -2.37 -23.40 7.96
CA VAL A 185 -2.00 -22.99 6.60
C VAL A 185 -1.09 -24.05 5.97
N LYS A 186 -1.23 -24.27 4.66
CA LYS A 186 -0.49 -25.32 3.95
C LYS A 186 0.96 -24.93 3.71
N ILE A 187 1.82 -25.93 3.73
CA ILE A 187 3.18 -25.86 3.20
C ILE A 187 3.10 -26.16 1.70
N ILE A 188 3.43 -25.16 0.87
CA ILE A 188 3.37 -25.26 -0.59
C ILE A 188 4.76 -25.27 -1.22
N ALA A 189 4.88 -25.86 -2.40
CA ALA A 189 6.08 -25.80 -3.21
C ALA A 189 5.99 -24.60 -4.16
N ASP A 190 6.90 -23.65 -4.05
CA ASP A 190 6.97 -22.50 -4.95
C ASP A 190 8.41 -22.03 -5.13
N GLU A 191 8.82 -21.73 -6.37
CA GLU A 191 10.17 -21.29 -6.70
C GLU A 191 10.50 -19.89 -6.16
N TYR A 192 9.51 -19.17 -5.65
CA TYR A 192 9.69 -17.91 -4.96
C TYR A 192 10.53 -18.05 -3.68
N ALA A 193 10.43 -19.19 -2.99
CA ALA A 193 11.23 -19.44 -1.79
C ALA A 193 12.67 -19.81 -2.18
N ASP A 194 13.63 -18.96 -1.84
CA ASP A 194 15.04 -19.20 -2.10
C ASP A 194 15.65 -20.00 -0.94
N PRO A 195 16.19 -21.22 -1.18
CA PRO A 195 16.80 -22.05 -0.15
C PRO A 195 18.01 -21.44 0.56
N GLU A 196 18.67 -20.45 -0.08
CA GLU A 196 19.88 -19.78 0.43
C GLU A 196 19.55 -18.49 1.18
N GLN A 197 18.32 -18.00 1.09
CA GLN A 197 17.90 -16.79 1.80
C GLN A 197 17.15 -17.10 3.10
N GLY A 198 17.52 -16.43 4.18
CA GLY A 198 16.88 -16.58 5.48
C GLY A 198 16.90 -18.03 5.98
N THR A 199 15.73 -18.64 6.09
CA THR A 199 15.57 -20.04 6.49
C THR A 199 15.30 -20.99 5.30
N GLY A 200 15.10 -20.46 4.10
CA GLY A 200 14.62 -21.19 2.93
C GLY A 200 13.12 -21.45 2.92
N ALA A 201 12.41 -21.04 3.98
CA ALA A 201 10.95 -21.08 4.05
C ALA A 201 10.42 -19.66 4.21
N VAL A 202 9.40 -19.33 3.43
CA VAL A 202 8.82 -17.99 3.36
C VAL A 202 7.33 -18.05 3.73
N LYS A 203 6.90 -17.19 4.65
CA LYS A 203 5.47 -17.00 4.91
C LYS A 203 4.83 -16.31 3.71
N ILE A 204 3.61 -16.65 3.36
CA ILE A 204 2.87 -16.05 2.25
C ILE A 204 1.65 -15.31 2.78
N THR A 205 1.69 -13.98 2.63
CA THR A 205 0.63 -13.06 3.05
C THR A 205 0.12 -12.25 1.87
N PRO A 206 -0.73 -12.80 1.00
CA PRO A 206 -1.08 -12.20 -0.29
C PRO A 206 -1.72 -10.81 -0.20
N ALA A 207 -2.31 -10.45 0.94
CA ALA A 207 -2.92 -9.13 1.13
C ALA A 207 -1.92 -8.02 1.50
N HIS A 208 -0.66 -8.35 1.85
CA HIS A 208 0.28 -7.42 2.47
C HIS A 208 1.69 -7.41 1.87
N ASP A 209 1.89 -8.12 0.77
CA ASP A 209 3.12 -8.13 -0.02
C ASP A 209 2.80 -8.41 -1.49
N PHE A 210 3.43 -7.67 -2.41
CA PHE A 210 3.18 -7.80 -3.85
C PHE A 210 3.66 -9.14 -4.41
N ASN A 211 4.80 -9.64 -3.96
CA ASN A 211 5.31 -10.93 -4.40
C ASN A 211 4.45 -12.07 -3.85
N ASP A 212 4.06 -11.98 -2.56
CA ASP A 212 3.15 -12.94 -1.94
C ASP A 212 1.77 -12.95 -2.62
N TYR A 213 1.33 -11.79 -3.12
CA TYR A 213 0.08 -11.69 -3.90
C TYR A 213 0.14 -12.53 -5.18
N ASP A 214 1.26 -12.47 -5.90
CA ASP A 214 1.46 -13.27 -7.12
C ASP A 214 1.58 -14.76 -6.80
N VAL A 215 2.29 -15.13 -5.71
CA VAL A 215 2.30 -16.50 -5.19
C VAL A 215 0.88 -16.96 -4.85
N GLY A 216 0.12 -16.11 -4.16
CA GLY A 216 -1.26 -16.37 -3.80
C GLY A 216 -2.16 -16.63 -4.99
N LYS A 217 -2.05 -15.82 -6.06
CA LYS A 217 -2.82 -15.99 -7.29
C LYS A 217 -2.53 -17.32 -7.99
N ARG A 218 -1.24 -17.66 -8.23
CA ARG A 218 -0.88 -18.89 -8.94
C ARG A 218 -1.18 -20.16 -8.15
N ASN A 219 -1.14 -20.07 -6.81
CA ASN A 219 -1.48 -21.19 -5.92
C ASN A 219 -2.94 -21.17 -5.44
N LYS A 220 -3.77 -20.21 -5.90
CA LYS A 220 -5.19 -20.06 -5.53
C LYS A 220 -5.40 -19.97 -4.01
N LEU A 221 -4.51 -19.26 -3.33
CA LEU A 221 -4.60 -19.03 -1.89
C LEU A 221 -5.66 -18.00 -1.55
N GLU A 222 -6.19 -18.09 -0.35
CA GLU A 222 -7.06 -17.03 0.21
C GLU A 222 -6.28 -15.73 0.41
N ILE A 223 -6.95 -14.59 0.23
CA ILE A 223 -6.36 -13.27 0.42
C ILE A 223 -7.01 -12.64 1.65
N ILE A 224 -6.31 -12.68 2.78
CA ILE A 224 -6.81 -12.19 4.07
C ILE A 224 -6.17 -10.85 4.38
N ASN A 225 -6.92 -9.76 4.21
CA ASN A 225 -6.49 -8.44 4.64
C ASN A 225 -6.72 -8.29 6.14
N ILE A 226 -5.67 -7.98 6.90
CA ILE A 226 -5.73 -7.77 8.35
C ILE A 226 -5.58 -6.29 8.77
N PHE A 227 -5.48 -5.36 7.82
CA PHE A 227 -5.40 -3.93 8.11
C PHE A 227 -6.66 -3.18 7.71
N THR A 228 -6.93 -2.11 8.42
CA THR A 228 -7.87 -1.05 8.05
C THR A 228 -7.19 -0.05 7.10
N ASP A 229 -7.95 0.88 6.55
CA ASP A 229 -7.45 1.94 5.67
C ASP A 229 -6.45 2.90 6.35
N ASP A 230 -6.49 2.98 7.69
CA ASP A 230 -5.56 3.78 8.51
C ASP A 230 -4.40 2.95 9.12
N GLY A 231 -4.22 1.70 8.67
CA GLY A 231 -3.09 0.85 9.04
C GLY A 231 -3.20 0.23 10.44
N LYS A 232 -4.40 0.14 11.00
CA LYS A 232 -4.66 -0.60 12.24
C LYS A 232 -5.07 -2.04 11.95
N ILE A 233 -4.89 -2.91 12.93
CA ILE A 233 -5.33 -4.29 12.84
C ILE A 233 -6.86 -4.34 12.82
N ASN A 234 -7.44 -5.06 11.84
CA ASN A 234 -8.88 -5.18 11.67
C ASN A 234 -9.45 -6.46 12.31
N HIS A 235 -10.76 -6.70 12.09
CA HIS A 235 -11.51 -7.82 12.65
C HIS A 235 -11.12 -9.22 12.12
N ASN A 236 -10.33 -9.32 11.05
CA ASN A 236 -9.84 -10.60 10.52
C ASN A 236 -8.68 -11.18 11.34
N ALA A 237 -8.07 -10.37 12.19
CA ALA A 237 -7.06 -10.80 13.13
C ALA A 237 -7.67 -11.16 14.50
N PRO A 238 -6.95 -11.91 15.37
CA PRO A 238 -7.42 -12.20 16.73
C PRO A 238 -7.77 -10.94 17.51
N SER A 239 -8.83 -11.03 18.33
CA SER A 239 -9.39 -9.88 19.07
C SER A 239 -8.38 -9.15 19.95
N ALA A 240 -7.37 -9.86 20.46
CA ALA A 240 -6.30 -9.29 21.25
C ALA A 240 -5.49 -8.19 20.55
N TYR A 241 -5.47 -8.18 19.21
CA TYR A 241 -4.68 -7.25 18.41
C TYR A 241 -5.53 -6.22 17.66
N GLN A 242 -6.85 -6.41 17.60
CA GLN A 242 -7.76 -5.51 16.86
C GLN A 242 -7.70 -4.08 17.38
N GLY A 243 -7.70 -3.11 16.45
CA GLY A 243 -7.62 -1.69 16.73
C GLY A 243 -6.23 -1.16 17.05
N LEU A 244 -5.22 -2.02 17.27
CA LEU A 244 -3.84 -1.57 17.47
C LEU A 244 -3.25 -1.05 16.16
N ASP A 245 -2.42 -0.01 16.27
CA ASP A 245 -1.54 0.40 15.18
C ASP A 245 -0.59 -0.76 14.79
N ARG A 246 -0.28 -0.91 13.50
CA ARG A 246 0.55 -2.01 12.98
C ARG A 246 1.91 -2.14 13.68
N PHE A 247 2.54 -1.04 14.07
CA PHE A 247 3.83 -1.08 14.76
C PHE A 247 3.69 -1.43 16.23
N GLU A 248 2.60 -1.06 16.88
CA GLU A 248 2.25 -1.49 18.24
C GLU A 248 1.89 -2.97 18.26
N ALA A 249 1.08 -3.41 17.30
CA ALA A 249 0.74 -4.81 17.10
C ALA A 249 2.01 -5.68 16.92
N ARG A 250 2.98 -5.21 16.12
CA ARG A 250 4.29 -5.88 15.93
C ARG A 250 4.98 -6.14 17.27
N LYS A 251 5.08 -5.11 18.13
CA LYS A 251 5.72 -5.24 19.44
C LYS A 251 4.99 -6.24 20.33
N ARG A 252 3.67 -6.16 20.36
CA ARG A 252 2.84 -7.04 21.16
C ARG A 252 2.92 -8.49 20.67
N ILE A 253 2.82 -8.73 19.38
CA ILE A 253 2.97 -10.05 18.77
C ILE A 253 4.30 -10.69 19.14
N LEU A 254 5.41 -9.95 19.03
CA LEU A 254 6.73 -10.46 19.39
C LEU A 254 6.83 -10.86 20.86
N ASN A 255 6.17 -10.13 21.76
CA ASN A 255 6.12 -10.48 23.19
C ASN A 255 5.25 -11.72 23.45
N ASP A 256 4.12 -11.83 22.72
CA ASP A 256 3.15 -12.92 22.94
C ASP A 256 3.61 -14.25 22.31
N LEU A 257 4.58 -14.23 21.39
CA LEU A 257 5.13 -15.45 20.76
C LEU A 257 5.84 -16.39 21.74
N GLY A 258 6.39 -15.90 22.83
CA GLY A 258 7.10 -16.72 23.82
C GLY A 258 8.16 -17.63 23.18
N ASP A 259 8.07 -18.95 23.42
CA ASP A 259 9.03 -19.96 22.93
C ASP A 259 9.00 -20.15 21.41
N LEU A 260 8.00 -19.60 20.71
CA LEU A 260 7.94 -19.60 19.25
C LEU A 260 8.85 -18.53 18.65
N PHE A 261 9.25 -17.53 19.41
CA PHE A 261 10.24 -16.53 18.99
C PHE A 261 11.65 -17.12 19.16
N VAL A 262 12.44 -17.15 18.07
CA VAL A 262 13.79 -17.75 18.11
C VAL A 262 14.86 -16.69 18.38
N LYS A 263 14.91 -15.68 17.53
CA LYS A 263 15.91 -14.60 17.59
C LYS A 263 15.52 -13.43 16.71
N GLU A 264 16.25 -12.33 16.87
CA GLU A 264 16.23 -11.21 15.93
C GLU A 264 17.63 -10.89 15.43
N GLU A 265 17.73 -10.39 14.21
CA GLU A 265 18.98 -9.91 13.59
C GLU A 265 18.80 -8.48 13.08
N LYS A 266 19.77 -7.62 13.33
CA LYS A 266 19.78 -6.27 12.78
C LYS A 266 20.13 -6.33 11.29
N ILE A 267 19.32 -5.69 10.48
CA ILE A 267 19.53 -5.61 9.04
C ILE A 267 19.30 -4.18 8.54
N LYS A 268 19.85 -3.87 7.38
CA LYS A 268 19.43 -2.71 6.60
C LYS A 268 18.35 -3.16 5.62
N ASN A 269 17.24 -2.44 5.60
CA ASN A 269 16.10 -2.78 4.75
C ASN A 269 15.59 -1.53 4.04
N LYS A 270 15.14 -1.69 2.81
CA LYS A 270 14.45 -0.62 2.06
C LYS A 270 12.97 -0.64 2.43
N VAL A 271 12.50 0.49 2.93
CA VAL A 271 11.09 0.67 3.33
C VAL A 271 10.46 1.75 2.47
N PRO A 272 9.28 1.51 1.89
CA PRO A 272 8.58 2.48 1.06
C PRO A 272 7.94 3.58 1.91
N TYR A 273 8.18 4.82 1.56
CA TYR A 273 7.56 6.01 2.17
C TYR A 273 6.79 6.81 1.12
N GLY A 274 5.64 7.35 1.50
CA GLY A 274 4.91 8.30 0.67
C GLY A 274 5.58 9.68 0.68
N ASP A 275 5.83 10.24 -0.50
CA ASP A 275 6.50 11.54 -0.67
C ASP A 275 5.74 12.71 0.00
N ARG A 276 4.42 12.60 0.13
CA ARG A 276 3.54 13.65 0.66
C ARG A 276 3.28 13.53 2.15
N SER A 277 3.00 12.31 2.64
CA SER A 277 2.70 12.06 4.05
C SER A 277 3.94 11.84 4.88
N ASN A 278 5.05 11.44 4.23
CA ASN A 278 6.27 10.96 4.89
C ASN A 278 6.01 9.75 5.81
N SER A 279 4.96 8.97 5.53
CA SER A 279 4.58 7.77 6.26
C SER A 279 4.99 6.51 5.50
N VAL A 280 5.15 5.39 6.23
CA VAL A 280 5.39 4.09 5.62
C VAL A 280 4.16 3.65 4.84
N ILE A 281 4.36 3.31 3.58
CA ILE A 281 3.33 2.83 2.65
C ILE A 281 3.04 1.35 2.90
N GLU A 282 1.77 0.97 2.80
CA GLU A 282 1.32 -0.41 2.94
C GLU A 282 0.82 -0.96 1.60
N PRO A 283 1.22 -2.18 1.22
CA PRO A 283 0.46 -2.93 0.23
C PRO A 283 -0.96 -3.16 0.73
N TYR A 284 -1.96 -2.69 -0.02
CA TYR A 284 -3.36 -2.73 0.42
C TYR A 284 -4.28 -3.16 -0.71
N LEU A 285 -5.19 -4.08 -0.41
CA LEU A 285 -6.13 -4.62 -1.39
C LEU A 285 -7.34 -3.70 -1.51
N THR A 286 -7.42 -2.96 -2.61
CA THR A 286 -8.57 -2.07 -2.87
C THR A 286 -9.11 -2.22 -4.28
N CYS A 287 -10.32 -1.68 -4.47
CA CYS A 287 -11.01 -1.71 -5.76
C CYS A 287 -10.76 -0.41 -6.51
N LEU A 288 -10.08 -0.48 -7.64
CA LEU A 288 -9.78 0.65 -8.51
C LEU A 288 -10.23 0.36 -9.94
N LEU A 289 -10.20 1.41 -10.76
CA LEU A 289 -10.36 1.32 -12.21
C LEU A 289 -8.99 1.07 -12.84
N TYR A 290 -8.95 0.14 -13.77
CA TYR A 290 -7.77 -0.22 -14.53
C TYR A 290 -8.04 -0.13 -16.01
N THR A 291 -6.99 0.11 -16.79
CA THR A 291 -7.02 -0.05 -18.23
C THR A 291 -6.58 -1.45 -18.62
N SER A 292 -7.24 -2.05 -19.61
CA SER A 292 -6.70 -3.26 -20.25
C SER A 292 -5.44 -2.87 -21.02
N ASP A 293 -4.37 -3.60 -20.82
CA ASP A 293 -3.19 -3.49 -21.69
C ASP A 293 -3.64 -3.81 -23.12
N ALA A 294 -3.43 -2.86 -24.01
CA ALA A 294 -3.80 -2.99 -25.41
C ALA A 294 -2.87 -3.97 -26.14
#